data_3227e8b1c60a8401183bf4b0fa37c887
#
_entry.id   3227e8b1c60a8401183bf4b0fa37c887
#
_cell.length_a   1.000
_cell.length_b   1.000
_cell.length_c   1.000
_cell.angle_alpha   90.00
_cell.angle_beta   90.00
_cell.angle_gamma   90.00
#
_symmetry.space_group_name_H-M   'P 1'
#
loop_
_entity.id
_entity.type
_entity.pdbx_description
1 polymer ?
#
loop_
_entity_poly.entity_id
_entity_poly.type
_entity_poly.pdbx_seq_one_letter_code
_entity_poly.pdbx_strand_id
1 'polypeptide(L)'
;MFEYIRSHEGIRDILEIGTAVGYSAIQMASLRWDMTIDTVEINPDMYEQAVNNIMHAGLQDRVHAYLQDAYQFETKKIYDLIFIDAAKSQYRKYMEHFFKNARKGTVFFFDNLQFHGIVDCPELSQNRSTVQLTRKILKFREYLKTDSRFETAFHLDVGDGIAIAVVK
;
A
#
# COMPACT_ATOMS: atom_id res chain seq x y z
N MET A 1 8.78 -4.08 3.40
CA MET A 1 7.45 -4.67 3.61
C MET A 1 7.52 -6.17 3.94
N PHE A 2 8.04 -7.04 3.10
CA PHE A 2 8.03 -8.49 3.29
C PHE A 2 8.69 -8.95 4.62
N GLU A 3 9.82 -8.35 5.01
CA GLU A 3 10.45 -8.64 6.30
C GLU A 3 9.57 -8.21 7.49
N TYR A 4 8.86 -7.10 7.35
CA TYR A 4 7.90 -6.66 8.35
C TYR A 4 6.77 -7.69 8.52
N ILE A 5 6.20 -8.18 7.42
CA ILE A 5 5.15 -9.21 7.45
C ILE A 5 5.68 -10.51 8.08
N ARG A 6 6.91 -10.94 7.73
CA ARG A 6 7.52 -12.15 8.31
C ARG A 6 7.70 -12.06 9.82
N SER A 7 8.06 -10.89 10.33
CA SER A 7 8.30 -10.66 11.77
C SER A 7 7.02 -10.45 12.58
N HIS A 8 5.84 -10.34 11.93
CA HIS A 8 4.56 -10.08 12.57
C HIS A 8 3.55 -11.18 12.22
N GLU A 9 3.60 -12.29 12.98
CA GLU A 9 2.76 -13.48 12.72
C GLU A 9 1.25 -13.22 12.76
N GLY A 10 0.82 -12.13 13.39
CA GLY A 10 -0.59 -11.72 13.46
C GLY A 10 -1.15 -11.17 12.15
N ILE A 11 -0.30 -10.83 11.15
CA ILE A 11 -0.76 -10.35 9.86
C ILE A 11 -1.19 -11.53 9.00
N ARG A 12 -2.48 -11.61 8.67
CA ARG A 12 -3.08 -12.66 7.84
C ARG A 12 -3.91 -12.10 6.71
N ASP A 13 -4.79 -11.15 7.01
CA ASP A 13 -5.67 -10.51 6.05
C ASP A 13 -5.06 -9.19 5.57
N ILE A 14 -4.73 -9.12 4.27
CA ILE A 14 -4.08 -7.97 3.67
C ILE A 14 -4.97 -7.38 2.58
N LEU A 15 -5.09 -6.05 2.56
CA LEU A 15 -5.61 -5.28 1.45
C LEU A 15 -4.46 -4.57 0.75
N GLU A 16 -4.37 -4.71 -0.55
CA GLU A 16 -3.43 -3.99 -1.40
C GLU A 16 -4.18 -3.05 -2.35
N ILE A 17 -3.74 -1.79 -2.41
CA ILE A 17 -4.23 -0.80 -3.36
C ILE A 17 -3.16 -0.52 -4.40
N GLY A 18 -3.40 -0.98 -5.62
CA GLY A 18 -2.42 -0.96 -6.71
C GLY A 18 -1.80 -2.35 -6.95
N THR A 19 -2.55 -3.22 -7.61
CA THR A 19 -2.11 -4.60 -7.94
C THR A 19 -0.98 -4.62 -8.96
N ALA A 20 -1.02 -3.70 -9.93
CA ALA A 20 -0.20 -3.76 -11.14
C ALA A 20 -0.25 -5.17 -11.78
N VAL A 21 0.89 -5.82 -11.96
CA VAL A 21 0.98 -7.18 -12.50
C VAL A 21 0.85 -8.29 -11.44
N GLY A 22 0.52 -7.95 -10.18
CA GLY A 22 0.31 -8.89 -9.08
C GLY A 22 1.57 -9.35 -8.35
N TYR A 23 2.72 -8.71 -8.59
CA TYR A 23 4.00 -9.14 -8.02
C TYR A 23 3.98 -9.11 -6.48
N SER A 24 3.63 -7.99 -5.88
CA SER A 24 3.61 -7.81 -4.43
C SER A 24 2.59 -8.73 -3.75
N ALA A 25 1.38 -8.85 -4.31
CA ALA A 25 0.33 -9.74 -3.82
C ALA A 25 0.79 -11.21 -3.79
N ILE A 26 1.41 -11.68 -4.89
CA ILE A 26 1.96 -13.03 -5.00
C ILE A 26 3.09 -13.25 -3.97
N GLN A 27 4.01 -12.28 -3.84
CA GLN A 27 5.10 -12.37 -2.87
C GLN A 27 4.57 -12.41 -1.43
N MET A 28 3.60 -11.55 -1.07
CA MET A 28 2.98 -11.55 0.25
C MET A 28 2.32 -12.90 0.55
N ALA A 29 1.47 -13.41 -0.34
CA ALA A 29 0.79 -14.68 -0.17
C ALA A 29 1.74 -15.88 -0.07
N SER A 30 2.93 -15.77 -0.70
CA SER A 30 3.96 -16.82 -0.68
C SER A 30 4.77 -16.84 0.62
N LEU A 31 4.68 -15.82 1.48
CA LEU A 31 5.40 -15.78 2.76
C LEU A 31 4.90 -16.85 3.73
N ARG A 32 3.58 -17.06 3.76
CA ARG A 32 2.91 -18.05 4.62
C ARG A 32 1.62 -18.54 3.99
N TRP A 33 1.26 -19.77 4.30
CA TRP A 33 0.08 -20.43 3.74
C TRP A 33 -1.27 -19.91 4.31
N ASP A 34 -1.25 -19.27 5.48
CA ASP A 34 -2.42 -18.76 6.21
C ASP A 34 -2.78 -17.31 5.89
N MET A 35 -2.17 -16.73 4.83
CA MET A 35 -2.41 -15.35 4.43
C MET A 35 -3.39 -15.28 3.27
N THR A 36 -4.30 -14.29 3.33
CA THR A 36 -5.19 -13.93 2.24
C THR A 36 -4.98 -12.47 1.83
N ILE A 37 -4.98 -12.23 0.53
CA ILE A 37 -4.72 -10.92 -0.05
C ILE A 37 -5.93 -10.53 -0.91
N ASP A 38 -6.56 -9.42 -0.59
CA ASP A 38 -7.46 -8.72 -1.49
C ASP A 38 -6.67 -7.60 -2.16
N THR A 39 -6.64 -7.54 -3.49
CA THR A 39 -5.86 -6.54 -4.23
C THR A 39 -6.70 -5.85 -5.30
N VAL A 40 -6.58 -4.52 -5.41
CA VAL A 40 -7.46 -3.69 -6.24
C VAL A 40 -6.66 -2.98 -7.31
N GLU A 41 -7.06 -3.14 -8.56
CA GLU A 41 -6.45 -2.52 -9.74
C GLU A 41 -7.50 -1.80 -10.59
N ILE A 42 -7.19 -0.59 -11.03
CA ILE A 42 -8.07 0.21 -11.87
C ILE A 42 -7.80 0.00 -13.38
N ASN A 43 -6.57 -0.41 -13.72
CA ASN A 43 -6.15 -0.62 -15.10
C ASN A 43 -6.50 -2.05 -15.55
N PRO A 44 -7.35 -2.23 -16.58
CA PRO A 44 -7.79 -3.56 -17.03
C PRO A 44 -6.64 -4.42 -17.58
N ASP A 45 -5.66 -3.83 -18.27
CA ASP A 45 -4.55 -4.58 -18.84
C ASP A 45 -3.61 -5.12 -17.74
N MET A 46 -3.38 -4.32 -16.71
CA MET A 46 -2.60 -4.73 -15.53
C MET A 46 -3.34 -5.80 -14.73
N TYR A 47 -4.65 -5.60 -14.53
CA TYR A 47 -5.49 -6.58 -13.84
C TYR A 47 -5.48 -7.95 -14.54
N GLU A 48 -5.63 -7.99 -15.88
CA GLU A 48 -5.60 -9.25 -16.65
C GLU A 48 -4.25 -9.96 -16.47
N GLN A 49 -3.14 -9.21 -16.53
CA GLN A 49 -1.81 -9.75 -16.26
C GLN A 49 -1.68 -10.28 -14.84
N ALA A 50 -2.20 -9.54 -13.84
CA ALA A 50 -2.17 -9.95 -12.45
C ALA A 50 -2.93 -11.26 -12.23
N VAL A 51 -4.14 -11.39 -12.75
CA VAL A 51 -4.96 -12.61 -12.66
C VAL A 51 -4.22 -13.80 -13.26
N ASN A 52 -3.62 -13.64 -14.45
CA ASN A 52 -2.83 -14.69 -15.09
C ASN A 52 -1.61 -15.09 -14.24
N ASN A 53 -0.88 -14.13 -13.68
CA ASN A 53 0.28 -14.39 -12.83
C ASN A 53 -0.11 -15.09 -11.52
N ILE A 54 -1.21 -14.66 -10.88
CA ILE A 54 -1.75 -15.28 -9.66
C ILE A 54 -2.14 -16.75 -9.93
N MET A 55 -2.78 -17.02 -11.07
CA MET A 55 -3.17 -18.36 -11.48
C MET A 55 -1.93 -19.24 -11.76
N HIS A 56 -0.93 -18.73 -12.47
CA HIS A 56 0.33 -19.45 -12.70
C HIS A 56 1.10 -19.74 -11.41
N ALA A 57 0.97 -18.86 -10.40
CA ALA A 57 1.55 -19.08 -9.08
C ALA A 57 0.75 -20.08 -8.21
N GLY A 58 -0.45 -20.52 -8.65
CA GLY A 58 -1.33 -21.42 -7.89
C GLY A 58 -1.90 -20.77 -6.63
N LEU A 59 -2.12 -19.44 -6.65
CA LEU A 59 -2.52 -18.65 -5.47
C LEU A 59 -3.94 -18.08 -5.56
N GLN A 60 -4.75 -18.48 -6.55
CA GLN A 60 -6.10 -17.96 -6.80
C GLN A 60 -7.08 -18.17 -5.64
N ASP A 61 -6.82 -19.12 -4.75
CA ASP A 61 -7.64 -19.37 -3.58
C ASP A 61 -7.33 -18.43 -2.40
N ARG A 62 -6.22 -17.66 -2.48
CA ARG A 62 -5.72 -16.80 -1.42
C ARG A 62 -5.42 -15.36 -1.86
N VAL A 63 -5.32 -15.12 -3.15
CA VAL A 63 -5.11 -13.79 -3.73
C VAL A 63 -6.30 -13.47 -4.62
N HIS A 64 -7.11 -12.53 -4.19
CA HIS A 64 -8.33 -12.11 -4.88
C HIS A 64 -8.09 -10.73 -5.50
N ALA A 65 -7.99 -10.69 -6.81
CA ALA A 65 -7.84 -9.45 -7.55
C ALA A 65 -9.20 -8.88 -7.96
N TYR A 66 -9.36 -7.55 -7.84
CA TYR A 66 -10.57 -6.82 -8.17
C TYR A 66 -10.25 -5.73 -9.19
N LEU A 67 -10.91 -5.76 -10.36
CA LEU A 67 -10.84 -4.69 -11.36
C LEU A 67 -11.83 -3.59 -10.97
N GLN A 68 -11.35 -2.59 -10.23
CA GLN A 68 -12.21 -1.54 -9.70
C GLN A 68 -11.40 -0.29 -9.32
N ASP A 69 -12.04 0.89 -9.34
CA ASP A 69 -11.50 2.04 -8.63
C ASP A 69 -11.50 1.75 -7.13
N ALA A 70 -10.37 1.97 -6.46
CA ALA A 70 -10.23 1.72 -5.03
C ALA A 70 -11.24 2.51 -4.18
N TYR A 71 -11.71 3.67 -4.64
CA TYR A 71 -12.77 4.43 -3.95
C TYR A 71 -14.16 3.81 -4.09
N GLN A 72 -14.35 2.91 -5.03
CA GLN A 72 -15.60 2.18 -5.24
C GLN A 72 -15.54 0.78 -4.64
N PHE A 73 -14.35 0.34 -4.22
CA PHE A 73 -14.18 -0.95 -3.58
C PHE A 73 -14.75 -0.94 -2.16
N GLU A 74 -15.84 -1.66 -1.97
CA GLU A 74 -16.54 -1.77 -0.70
C GLU A 74 -16.44 -3.19 -0.16
N THR A 75 -15.98 -3.29 1.08
CA THR A 75 -15.91 -4.56 1.80
C THR A 75 -16.21 -4.35 3.28
N LYS A 76 -16.75 -5.36 3.94
CA LYS A 76 -16.93 -5.41 5.40
C LYS A 76 -15.76 -6.06 6.12
N LYS A 77 -14.79 -6.58 5.36
CA LYS A 77 -13.60 -7.24 5.92
C LYS A 77 -12.74 -6.22 6.67
N ILE A 78 -12.18 -6.65 7.77
CA ILE A 78 -11.19 -5.90 8.55
C ILE A 78 -9.84 -6.52 8.24
N TYR A 79 -8.87 -5.69 7.93
CA TYR A 79 -7.53 -6.13 7.52
C TYR A 79 -6.52 -5.93 8.64
N ASP A 80 -5.53 -6.80 8.69
CA ASP A 80 -4.38 -6.67 9.58
C ASP A 80 -3.33 -5.72 9.00
N LEU A 81 -3.21 -5.70 7.65
CA LEU A 81 -2.34 -4.78 6.93
C LEU A 81 -3.06 -4.22 5.70
N ILE A 82 -2.92 -2.91 5.49
CA ILE A 82 -3.40 -2.21 4.29
C ILE A 82 -2.18 -1.59 3.61
N PHE A 83 -1.79 -2.18 2.48
CA PHE A 83 -0.67 -1.73 1.67
C PHE A 83 -1.15 -0.77 0.59
N ILE A 84 -0.63 0.45 0.58
CA ILE A 84 -1.03 1.48 -0.38
C ILE A 84 0.16 1.79 -1.29
N ASP A 85 0.16 1.18 -2.48
CA ASP A 85 1.14 1.36 -3.56
C ASP A 85 0.45 1.78 -4.86
N ALA A 86 -0.40 2.78 -4.77
CA ALA A 86 -1.11 3.37 -5.90
C ALA A 86 -0.67 4.82 -6.14
N ALA A 87 -1.56 5.65 -6.68
CA ALA A 87 -1.28 7.06 -6.96
C ALA A 87 -0.87 7.82 -5.70
N LYS A 88 0.42 8.15 -5.57
CA LYS A 88 1.05 8.78 -4.39
C LYS A 88 0.39 10.09 -3.97
N SER A 89 -0.19 10.81 -4.93
CA SER A 89 -0.96 12.04 -4.65
C SER A 89 -2.27 11.79 -3.90
N GLN A 90 -2.70 10.54 -3.74
CA GLN A 90 -3.96 10.13 -3.15
C GLN A 90 -3.80 9.38 -1.81
N TYR A 91 -2.59 9.19 -1.30
CA TYR A 91 -2.29 8.38 -0.11
C TYR A 91 -3.18 8.71 1.08
N ARG A 92 -3.33 10.01 1.42
CA ARG A 92 -4.21 10.43 2.50
C ARG A 92 -5.66 10.00 2.26
N LYS A 93 -6.16 10.16 1.03
CA LYS A 93 -7.54 9.80 0.70
C LYS A 93 -7.77 8.30 0.79
N TYR A 94 -6.83 7.49 0.29
CA TYR A 94 -6.92 6.03 0.43
C TYR A 94 -6.92 5.61 1.90
N MET A 95 -6.01 6.18 2.70
CA MET A 95 -5.96 5.89 4.13
C MET A 95 -7.27 6.22 4.83
N GLU A 96 -7.86 7.41 4.60
CA GLU A 96 -9.14 7.79 5.17
C GLU A 96 -10.28 6.89 4.69
N HIS A 97 -10.30 6.52 3.40
CA HIS A 97 -11.34 5.67 2.84
C HIS A 97 -11.34 4.28 3.47
N PHE A 98 -10.15 3.68 3.64
CA PHE A 98 -9.99 2.33 4.19
C PHE A 98 -9.80 2.29 5.71
N PHE A 99 -9.83 3.43 6.40
CA PHE A 99 -9.80 3.44 7.86
C PHE A 99 -10.98 2.68 8.48
N LYS A 100 -12.14 2.63 7.81
CA LYS A 100 -13.31 1.81 8.19
C LYS A 100 -13.06 0.31 8.16
N ASN A 101 -12.02 -0.14 7.42
CA ASN A 101 -11.59 -1.52 7.29
C ASN A 101 -10.39 -1.86 8.21
N ALA A 102 -10.11 -0.96 9.16
CA ALA A 102 -9.03 -1.10 10.12
C ALA A 102 -9.58 -1.26 11.55
N ARG A 103 -8.76 -1.85 12.41
CA ARG A 103 -8.97 -1.97 13.86
C ARG A 103 -7.69 -1.59 14.59
N LYS A 104 -7.74 -1.50 15.90
CA LYS A 104 -6.52 -1.35 16.70
C LYS A 104 -5.51 -2.44 16.34
N GLY A 105 -4.29 -2.00 16.04
CA GLY A 105 -3.20 -2.86 15.59
C GLY A 105 -3.11 -3.05 14.07
N THR A 106 -4.12 -2.63 13.29
CA THR A 106 -4.01 -2.63 11.82
C THR A 106 -2.87 -1.74 11.36
N VAL A 107 -2.08 -2.24 10.42
CA VAL A 107 -0.92 -1.56 9.84
C VAL A 107 -1.28 -0.95 8.50
N PHE A 108 -1.10 0.36 8.34
CA PHE A 108 -1.05 0.99 7.02
C PHE A 108 0.41 1.08 6.58
N PHE A 109 0.72 0.53 5.43
CA PHE A 109 2.05 0.52 4.85
C PHE A 109 2.06 1.36 3.58
N PHE A 110 2.97 2.34 3.50
CA PHE A 110 3.12 3.24 2.36
C PHE A 110 4.52 3.11 1.80
N ASP A 111 4.64 2.97 0.48
CA ASP A 111 5.92 2.91 -0.22
C ASP A 111 6.21 4.23 -0.99
N ASN A 112 7.45 4.38 -1.44
CA ASN A 112 7.94 5.49 -2.29
C ASN A 112 7.72 6.89 -1.70
N LEU A 113 7.97 7.09 -0.42
CA LEU A 113 7.83 8.40 0.24
C LEU A 113 9.02 9.34 0.00
N GLN A 114 10.11 8.87 -0.61
CA GLN A 114 11.25 9.66 -1.04
C GLN A 114 11.16 10.10 -2.51
N PHE A 115 10.45 9.33 -3.32
CA PHE A 115 10.30 9.56 -4.75
C PHE A 115 11.65 9.85 -5.42
N HIS A 116 12.57 8.88 -5.34
CA HIS A 116 13.94 8.94 -5.85
C HIS A 116 14.76 10.10 -5.23
N GLY A 117 14.50 10.44 -3.97
CA GLY A 117 15.17 11.54 -3.26
C GLY A 117 14.64 12.93 -3.59
N ILE A 118 13.75 13.07 -4.58
CA ILE A 118 13.23 14.38 -5.02
C ILE A 118 12.32 15.02 -3.96
N VAL A 119 11.74 14.23 -3.06
CA VAL A 119 10.86 14.78 -2.01
C VAL A 119 11.63 15.70 -1.07
N ASP A 120 12.83 15.31 -0.67
CA ASP A 120 13.66 16.10 0.24
C ASP A 120 14.60 17.07 -0.50
N CYS A 121 14.82 16.88 -1.82
CA CYS A 121 15.63 17.72 -2.70
C CYS A 121 14.84 18.09 -3.98
N PRO A 122 13.82 18.97 -3.90
CA PRO A 122 12.95 19.29 -5.04
C PRO A 122 13.68 19.91 -6.24
N GLU A 123 14.86 20.48 -6.03
CA GLU A 123 15.74 21.04 -7.07
C GLU A 123 16.28 19.98 -8.04
N LEU A 124 16.22 18.70 -7.68
CA LEU A 124 16.59 17.58 -8.56
C LEU A 124 15.62 17.41 -9.74
N SER A 125 14.46 18.08 -9.72
CA SER A 125 13.48 18.01 -10.79
C SER A 125 13.07 19.40 -11.28
N GLN A 126 13.18 19.61 -12.60
CA GLN A 126 12.64 20.79 -13.28
C GLN A 126 11.17 20.59 -13.72
N ASN A 127 10.63 19.37 -13.59
CA ASN A 127 9.28 19.07 -14.01
C ASN A 127 8.26 19.55 -12.97
N ARG A 128 7.39 20.47 -13.36
CA ARG A 128 6.36 21.07 -12.49
C ARG A 128 5.41 20.03 -11.88
N SER A 129 5.03 18.98 -12.63
CA SER A 129 4.15 17.94 -12.13
C SER A 129 4.83 17.10 -11.04
N THR A 130 6.11 16.80 -11.21
CA THR A 130 6.94 16.11 -10.21
C THR A 130 7.05 16.94 -8.93
N VAL A 131 7.36 18.23 -9.04
CA VAL A 131 7.44 19.14 -7.88
C VAL A 131 6.09 19.25 -7.15
N GLN A 132 4.97 19.26 -7.88
CA GLN A 132 3.65 19.23 -7.24
C GLN A 132 3.37 17.91 -6.52
N LEU A 133 3.79 16.78 -7.08
CA LEU A 133 3.65 15.48 -6.45
C LEU A 133 4.48 15.40 -5.16
N THR A 134 5.74 15.81 -5.19
CA THR A 134 6.61 15.79 -4.00
C THR A 134 6.07 16.66 -2.87
N ARG A 135 5.50 17.82 -3.18
CA ARG A 135 4.79 18.65 -2.19
C ARG A 135 3.60 17.92 -1.53
N LYS A 136 2.86 17.11 -2.31
CA LYS A 136 1.76 16.31 -1.75
C LYS A 136 2.28 15.18 -0.85
N ILE A 137 3.39 14.54 -1.24
CA ILE A 137 4.03 13.51 -0.40
C ILE A 137 4.54 14.14 0.91
N LEU A 138 5.21 15.30 0.87
CA LEU A 138 5.65 16.01 2.07
C LEU A 138 4.47 16.33 3.00
N LYS A 139 3.38 16.88 2.46
CA LYS A 139 2.18 17.17 3.24
C LYS A 139 1.58 15.90 3.86
N PHE A 140 1.65 14.78 3.17
CA PHE A 140 1.19 13.50 3.69
C PHE A 140 2.10 12.98 4.81
N ARG A 141 3.43 13.09 4.67
CA ARG A 141 4.39 12.75 5.72
C ARG A 141 4.13 13.57 7.00
N GLU A 142 3.93 14.89 6.87
CA GLU A 142 3.61 15.75 8.01
C GLU A 142 2.24 15.40 8.63
N TYR A 143 1.27 15.09 7.80
CA TYR A 143 -0.04 14.62 8.26
C TYR A 143 0.08 13.34 9.10
N LEU A 144 0.83 12.33 8.63
CA LEU A 144 1.03 11.08 9.38
C LEU A 144 1.76 11.29 10.71
N LYS A 145 2.71 12.24 10.79
CA LYS A 145 3.40 12.58 12.05
C LYS A 145 2.48 13.13 13.11
N THR A 146 1.44 13.84 12.72
CA THR A 146 0.54 14.57 13.62
C THR A 146 -0.77 13.85 13.89
N ASP A 147 -1.09 12.79 13.15
CA ASP A 147 -2.35 12.05 13.30
C ASP A 147 -2.31 11.16 14.55
N SER A 148 -3.05 11.55 15.57
CA SER A 148 -3.09 10.85 16.86
C SER A 148 -3.68 9.44 16.82
N ARG A 149 -4.37 9.08 15.72
CA ARG A 149 -4.93 7.74 15.51
C ARG A 149 -3.86 6.67 15.30
N PHE A 150 -2.64 7.10 14.92
CA PHE A 150 -1.57 6.20 14.54
C PHE A 150 -0.33 6.35 15.42
N GLU A 151 0.39 5.25 15.55
CA GLU A 151 1.80 5.24 15.86
C GLU A 151 2.56 5.06 14.54
N THR A 152 3.35 6.06 14.15
CA THR A 152 3.96 6.09 12.81
C THR A 152 5.48 6.05 12.90
N ALA A 153 6.09 5.11 12.17
CA ALA A 153 7.53 5.02 11.93
C ALA A 153 7.83 5.33 10.46
N PHE A 154 8.86 6.15 10.23
CA PHE A 154 9.38 6.46 8.90
C PHE A 154 10.75 5.82 8.73
N HIS A 155 10.94 5.09 7.63
CA HIS A 155 12.21 4.50 7.22
C HIS A 155 12.56 5.05 5.84
N LEU A 156 13.04 6.28 5.82
CA LEU A 156 13.29 7.01 4.58
C LEU A 156 14.59 6.56 3.89
N ASP A 157 15.45 5.86 4.60
CA ASP A 157 16.70 5.24 4.12
C ASP A 157 16.49 3.83 3.54
N VAL A 158 15.27 3.30 3.57
CA VAL A 158 14.94 1.96 3.07
C VAL A 158 14.17 2.08 1.75
N GLY A 159 14.74 1.50 0.68
CA GLY A 159 14.15 1.54 -0.66
C GLY A 159 13.97 2.97 -1.16
N ASP A 160 12.76 3.31 -1.61
CA ASP A 160 12.39 4.68 -2.00
C ASP A 160 11.62 5.42 -0.87
N GLY A 161 11.91 5.05 0.38
CA GLY A 161 11.29 5.60 1.59
C GLY A 161 9.92 5.00 1.90
N ILE A 162 9.78 4.45 3.11
CA ILE A 162 8.54 3.83 3.57
C ILE A 162 8.01 4.49 4.84
N ALA A 163 6.70 4.41 5.04
CA ALA A 163 6.08 4.68 6.34
C ALA A 163 5.21 3.50 6.77
N ILE A 164 5.26 3.22 8.06
CA ILE A 164 4.47 2.20 8.75
C ILE A 164 3.64 2.94 9.80
N ALA A 165 2.31 2.94 9.63
CA ALA A 165 1.39 3.62 10.55
C ALA A 165 0.46 2.57 11.17
N VAL A 166 0.60 2.35 12.48
CA VAL A 166 -0.17 1.36 13.24
C VAL A 166 -1.32 2.06 13.94
N VAL A 167 -2.54 1.55 13.78
CA VAL A 167 -3.75 2.07 14.44
C VAL A 167 -3.69 1.80 15.95
N LYS A 168 -3.91 2.86 16.77
CA LYS A 168 -3.88 2.81 18.24
C LYS A 168 -5.13 2.24 18.88
#